data_2386e59ce8a40f6f7d6977e0f189151f
#
_entry.id   2386e59ce8a40f6f7d6977e0f189151f
#
_cell.length_a   1.000
_cell.length_b   1.000
_cell.length_c   1.000
_cell.angle_alpha   90.00
_cell.angle_beta   90.00
_cell.angle_gamma   90.00
#
_symmetry.space_group_name_H-M   'P 1'
#
loop_
_entity.id
_entity.type
_entity.pdbx_description
1 polymer ?
#
loop_
_entity_poly.entity_id
_entity_poly.type
_entity_poly.pdbx_seq_one_letter_code
_entity_poly.pdbx_strand_id
1 'polypeptide(L)'
;MRTEIRICGFGGQGIILAGIILGKSACLFDGKEAVQTQSYGPEARGGASKCEVVISDTEVDYPKVQSPDILVAMSNEALMKYIVDLKDEGTLIVDPGTTDVEDVREFIDEHNIKVYEAPATKTATDEIGLKIVANIVMVGAITKITKVISKEAAIKAIEVSVPKGTEEKNIKAFEAGYALAD
;
A
#
# COMPACT_ATOMS: atom_id res chain seq x y z
N MET A 1 18.67 -6.91 -0.97
CA MET A 1 17.28 -7.30 -1.30
C MET A 1 16.63 -6.10 -1.99
N ARG A 2 15.84 -6.34 -3.04
CA ARG A 2 15.04 -5.31 -3.73
C ARG A 2 13.58 -5.77 -3.72
N THR A 3 12.67 -4.91 -3.30
CA THR A 3 11.24 -5.19 -3.25
C THR A 3 10.48 -4.11 -4.00
N GLU A 4 9.63 -4.51 -4.91
CA GLU A 4 8.80 -3.65 -5.74
C GLU A 4 7.34 -3.72 -5.30
N ILE A 5 6.78 -2.57 -4.96
CA ILE A 5 5.42 -2.45 -4.42
C ILE A 5 4.61 -1.54 -5.34
N ARG A 6 3.42 -1.99 -5.71
CA ARG A 6 2.42 -1.14 -6.37
C ARG A 6 1.21 -1.01 -5.46
N ILE A 7 0.82 0.23 -5.16
CA ILE A 7 -0.42 0.55 -4.46
C ILE A 7 -1.36 1.17 -5.47
N CYS A 8 -2.57 0.67 -5.57
CA CYS A 8 -3.54 1.13 -6.55
C CYS A 8 -4.93 1.33 -5.93
N GLY A 9 -5.72 2.21 -6.55
CA GLY A 9 -7.05 2.57 -6.07
C GLY A 9 -7.65 3.71 -6.87
N PHE A 10 -8.66 4.36 -6.31
CA PHE A 10 -9.22 5.59 -6.88
C PHE A 10 -8.40 6.83 -6.52
N GLY A 11 -8.48 7.86 -7.34
CA GLY A 11 -8.08 9.20 -6.95
C GLY A 11 -8.81 9.65 -5.67
N GLY A 12 -8.07 10.19 -4.70
CA GLY A 12 -8.62 10.61 -3.42
C GLY A 12 -8.57 9.58 -2.29
N GLN A 13 -8.21 8.32 -2.57
CA GLN A 13 -8.00 7.30 -1.52
C GLN A 13 -6.68 7.42 -0.76
N GLY A 14 -5.82 8.38 -1.13
CA GLY A 14 -4.54 8.61 -0.44
C GLY A 14 -3.47 7.56 -0.73
N ILE A 15 -3.54 6.87 -1.87
CA ILE A 15 -2.55 5.85 -2.24
C ILE A 15 -1.15 6.46 -2.44
N ILE A 16 -1.06 7.68 -2.93
CA ILE A 16 0.23 8.38 -3.12
C ILE A 16 0.87 8.67 -1.76
N LEU A 17 0.09 9.16 -0.79
CA LEU A 17 0.59 9.39 0.57
C LEU A 17 1.06 8.08 1.22
N ALA A 18 0.33 6.99 1.03
CA ALA A 18 0.76 5.67 1.49
C ALA A 18 2.13 5.29 0.92
N GLY A 19 2.34 5.48 -0.38
CA GLY A 19 3.63 5.25 -1.03
C GLY A 19 4.75 6.16 -0.51
N ILE A 20 4.46 7.43 -0.28
CA ILE A 20 5.40 8.39 0.32
C ILE A 20 5.82 7.95 1.72
N ILE A 21 4.88 7.48 2.54
CA ILE A 21 5.16 7.00 3.90
C ILE A 21 6.06 5.77 3.84
N LEU A 22 5.76 4.78 2.98
CA LEU A 22 6.62 3.60 2.81
C LEU A 22 8.05 3.99 2.36
N GLY A 23 8.17 4.86 1.37
CA GLY A 23 9.46 5.34 0.88
C GLY A 23 10.26 6.08 1.94
N LYS A 24 9.63 7.02 2.67
CA LYS A 24 10.27 7.75 3.77
C LYS A 24 10.67 6.82 4.92
N SER A 25 9.82 5.86 5.27
CA SER A 25 10.13 4.86 6.30
C SER A 25 11.42 4.13 5.97
N ALA A 26 11.52 3.62 4.75
CA ALA A 26 12.69 2.89 4.29
C ALA A 26 13.94 3.78 4.24
N CYS A 27 13.84 4.95 3.59
CA CYS A 27 15.00 5.78 3.29
C CYS A 27 15.48 6.60 4.50
N LEU A 28 14.56 7.23 5.25
CA LEU A 28 14.93 8.14 6.34
C LEU A 28 15.17 7.43 7.68
N PHE A 29 14.53 6.27 7.91
CA PHE A 29 14.48 5.67 9.24
C PHE A 29 14.97 4.22 9.30
N ASP A 30 14.91 3.46 8.20
CA ASP A 30 15.40 2.06 8.15
C ASP A 30 16.77 1.92 7.44
N GLY A 31 17.36 3.03 6.98
CA GLY A 31 18.68 3.03 6.33
C GLY A 31 18.73 2.26 5.01
N LYS A 32 17.61 2.20 4.30
CA LYS A 32 17.48 1.58 2.97
C LYS A 32 17.42 2.65 1.88
N GLU A 33 17.59 2.22 0.64
CA GLU A 33 17.30 3.06 -0.53
C GLU A 33 15.83 2.90 -0.92
N ALA A 34 15.18 3.99 -1.33
CA ALA A 34 13.81 3.94 -1.81
C ALA A 34 13.55 4.98 -2.90
N VAL A 35 12.80 4.57 -3.91
CA VAL A 35 12.30 5.45 -4.97
C VAL A 35 10.80 5.26 -5.09
N GLN A 36 10.07 6.37 -5.07
CA GLN A 36 8.63 6.40 -5.26
C GLN A 36 8.32 7.08 -6.59
N THR A 37 7.49 6.45 -7.39
CA THR A 37 6.94 7.02 -8.63
C THR A 37 5.42 6.96 -8.61
N GLN A 38 4.78 7.88 -9.33
CA GLN A 38 3.34 7.97 -9.39
C GLN A 38 2.88 8.25 -10.81
N SER A 39 1.75 7.70 -11.19
CA SER A 39 1.15 7.99 -12.49
C SER A 39 0.01 9.00 -12.31
N TYR A 40 0.21 10.18 -12.88
CA TYR A 40 -0.86 11.16 -13.10
C TYR A 40 -1.36 11.00 -14.54
N GLY A 41 -2.12 9.95 -14.82
CA GLY A 41 -2.77 9.80 -16.11
C GLY A 41 -4.13 10.52 -16.16
N PRO A 42 -4.78 10.60 -17.34
CA PRO A 42 -6.17 11.05 -17.44
C PRO A 42 -7.12 10.23 -16.54
N GLU A 43 -6.67 9.08 -16.09
CA GLU A 43 -7.30 8.18 -15.12
C GLU A 43 -7.36 8.75 -13.68
N ALA A 44 -6.57 9.78 -13.35
CA ALA A 44 -6.61 10.46 -12.04
C ALA A 44 -7.94 11.17 -11.75
N ARG A 45 -8.86 11.22 -12.70
CA ARG A 45 -10.17 11.86 -12.59
C ARG A 45 -11.34 10.88 -12.56
N GLY A 46 -11.20 9.76 -11.83
CA GLY A 46 -12.27 8.79 -11.63
C GLY A 46 -11.99 7.39 -12.16
N GLY A 47 -10.74 7.12 -12.56
CA GLY A 47 -10.29 5.79 -12.92
C GLY A 47 -9.27 5.23 -11.93
N ALA A 48 -8.74 4.04 -12.23
CA ALA A 48 -7.70 3.40 -11.44
C ALA A 48 -6.40 4.20 -11.47
N SER A 49 -5.90 4.60 -10.32
CA SER A 49 -4.60 5.25 -10.16
C SER A 49 -3.62 4.32 -9.45
N LYS A 50 -2.32 4.56 -9.63
CA LYS A 50 -1.26 3.78 -8.99
C LYS A 50 -0.13 4.66 -8.46
N CYS A 51 0.50 4.15 -7.41
CA CYS A 51 1.75 4.63 -6.85
C CYS A 51 2.70 3.43 -6.76
N GLU A 52 3.94 3.60 -7.11
CA GLU A 52 4.94 2.53 -7.10
C GLU A 52 6.09 2.92 -6.18
N VAL A 53 6.55 1.95 -5.38
CA VAL A 53 7.67 2.12 -4.45
C VAL A 53 8.65 0.98 -4.66
N VAL A 54 9.90 1.32 -4.91
CA VAL A 54 11.01 0.38 -4.91
C VAL A 54 11.79 0.59 -3.62
N ILE A 55 11.97 -0.46 -2.84
CA ILE A 55 12.77 -0.44 -1.60
C ILE A 55 13.92 -1.42 -1.78
N SER A 56 15.15 -0.98 -1.51
CA SER A 56 16.37 -1.77 -1.73
C SER A 56 17.40 -1.55 -0.63
N ASP A 57 18.23 -2.57 -0.39
CA ASP A 57 19.40 -2.46 0.48
C ASP A 57 20.61 -1.81 -0.24
N THR A 58 20.52 -1.63 -1.56
CA THR A 58 21.52 -1.02 -2.42
C THR A 58 20.89 0.04 -3.30
N GLU A 59 21.73 0.85 -3.95
CA GLU A 59 21.28 1.90 -4.87
C GLU A 59 20.26 1.39 -5.89
N VAL A 60 19.23 2.19 -6.15
CA VAL A 60 18.15 1.86 -7.09
C VAL A 60 18.48 2.45 -8.46
N ASP A 61 19.13 1.66 -9.32
CA ASP A 61 19.51 2.07 -10.68
C ASP A 61 18.30 2.23 -11.61
N TYR A 62 17.23 1.47 -11.37
CA TYR A 62 16.03 1.47 -12.20
C TYR A 62 14.76 1.64 -11.36
N PRO A 63 14.14 2.82 -11.40
CA PRO A 63 13.02 3.15 -10.51
C PRO A 63 11.65 2.63 -10.96
N LYS A 64 11.52 2.14 -12.20
CA LYS A 64 10.23 1.69 -12.72
C LYS A 64 9.91 0.28 -12.25
N VAL A 65 8.65 0.09 -11.86
CA VAL A 65 8.07 -1.21 -11.51
C VAL A 65 7.32 -1.74 -12.73
N GLN A 66 7.79 -2.84 -13.29
CA GLN A 66 7.10 -3.56 -14.36
C GLN A 66 6.20 -4.65 -13.79
N SER A 67 6.77 -5.51 -12.95
CA SER A 67 6.08 -6.59 -12.30
C SER A 67 6.34 -6.52 -10.80
N PRO A 68 5.41 -5.96 -10.00
CA PRO A 68 5.61 -5.82 -8.57
C PRO A 68 5.69 -7.16 -7.84
N ASP A 69 6.44 -7.21 -6.75
CA ASP A 69 6.43 -8.33 -5.79
C ASP A 69 5.18 -8.28 -4.90
N ILE A 70 4.68 -7.05 -4.65
CA ILE A 70 3.54 -6.79 -3.79
C ILE A 70 2.58 -5.85 -4.52
N LEU A 71 1.32 -6.27 -4.68
CA LEU A 71 0.22 -5.43 -5.14
C LEU A 71 -0.73 -5.16 -3.98
N VAL A 72 -1.02 -3.88 -3.75
CA VAL A 72 -2.01 -3.44 -2.77
C VAL A 72 -3.16 -2.78 -3.52
N ALA A 73 -4.36 -3.32 -3.42
CA ALA A 73 -5.53 -2.82 -4.14
C ALA A 73 -6.59 -2.29 -3.18
N MET A 74 -6.95 -1.01 -3.35
CA MET A 74 -7.96 -0.31 -2.56
C MET A 74 -9.24 -0.02 -3.35
N SER A 75 -9.35 -0.49 -4.59
CA SER A 75 -10.58 -0.48 -5.38
C SER A 75 -10.61 -1.66 -6.35
N ASN A 76 -11.82 -2.13 -6.68
CA ASN A 76 -11.97 -3.28 -7.54
C ASN A 76 -11.52 -3.00 -8.97
N GLU A 77 -11.81 -1.81 -9.50
CA GLU A 77 -11.35 -1.41 -10.83
C GLU A 77 -9.82 -1.43 -10.93
N ALA A 78 -9.12 -0.93 -9.90
CA ALA A 78 -7.67 -0.95 -9.87
C ALA A 78 -7.11 -2.38 -9.69
N LEU A 79 -7.76 -3.23 -8.88
CA LEU A 79 -7.43 -4.65 -8.75
C LEU A 79 -7.46 -5.34 -10.11
N MET A 80 -8.59 -5.25 -10.82
CA MET A 80 -8.78 -5.85 -12.14
C MET A 80 -7.73 -5.38 -13.15
N LYS A 81 -7.40 -4.09 -13.12
CA LYS A 81 -6.46 -3.48 -14.06
C LYS A 81 -5.01 -3.93 -13.84
N TYR A 82 -4.57 -4.02 -12.58
CA TYR A 82 -3.15 -4.17 -12.25
C TYR A 82 -2.74 -5.56 -11.77
N ILE A 83 -3.69 -6.46 -11.52
CA ILE A 83 -3.37 -7.83 -11.06
C ILE A 83 -2.50 -8.58 -12.07
N VAL A 84 -2.70 -8.33 -13.35
CA VAL A 84 -1.99 -9.00 -14.44
C VAL A 84 -0.49 -8.73 -14.48
N ASP A 85 -0.03 -7.71 -13.78
CA ASP A 85 1.39 -7.35 -13.68
C ASP A 85 2.08 -7.99 -12.46
N LEU A 86 1.32 -8.55 -11.51
CA LEU A 86 1.87 -9.13 -10.29
C LEU A 86 2.70 -10.37 -10.61
N LYS A 87 3.90 -10.46 -10.04
CA LYS A 87 4.77 -11.64 -10.20
C LYS A 87 4.12 -12.92 -9.71
N ASP A 88 4.50 -14.04 -10.31
CA ASP A 88 4.19 -15.37 -9.80
C ASP A 88 4.63 -15.49 -8.34
N GLU A 89 3.82 -16.16 -7.52
CA GLU A 89 4.02 -16.29 -6.07
C GLU A 89 4.06 -14.95 -5.32
N GLY A 90 3.65 -13.87 -5.98
CA GLY A 90 3.59 -12.52 -5.40
C GLY A 90 2.57 -12.40 -4.28
N THR A 91 2.59 -11.25 -3.64
CA THR A 91 1.68 -10.93 -2.53
C THR A 91 0.63 -9.92 -2.98
N LEU A 92 -0.64 -10.27 -2.82
CA LEU A 92 -1.79 -9.39 -3.02
C LEU A 92 -2.39 -9.01 -1.66
N ILE A 93 -2.49 -7.72 -1.39
CA ILE A 93 -3.19 -7.19 -0.20
C ILE A 93 -4.39 -6.39 -0.69
N VAL A 94 -5.57 -6.71 -0.21
CA VAL A 94 -6.83 -6.08 -0.65
C VAL A 94 -7.64 -5.54 0.52
N ASP A 95 -8.42 -4.50 0.26
CA ASP A 95 -9.49 -4.07 1.16
C ASP A 95 -10.79 -4.77 0.74
N PRO A 96 -11.29 -5.76 1.50
CA PRO A 96 -12.46 -6.54 1.11
C PRO A 96 -13.75 -5.72 1.08
N GLY A 97 -13.76 -4.52 1.68
CA GLY A 97 -14.88 -3.59 1.60
C GLY A 97 -15.00 -2.85 0.27
N THR A 98 -13.95 -2.89 -0.56
CA THR A 98 -13.85 -2.13 -1.81
C THR A 98 -13.37 -2.97 -3.00
N THR A 99 -13.03 -4.23 -2.79
CA THR A 99 -12.55 -5.17 -3.80
C THR A 99 -13.29 -6.51 -3.70
N ASP A 100 -13.33 -7.23 -4.80
CA ASP A 100 -13.81 -8.63 -4.84
C ASP A 100 -12.72 -9.50 -5.46
N VAL A 101 -12.10 -10.36 -4.66
CA VAL A 101 -11.03 -11.27 -5.11
C VAL A 101 -11.56 -12.37 -6.04
N GLU A 102 -12.85 -12.65 -6.03
CA GLU A 102 -13.45 -13.64 -6.94
C GLU A 102 -13.34 -13.19 -8.41
N ASP A 103 -13.37 -11.88 -8.66
CA ASP A 103 -13.19 -11.34 -10.01
C ASP A 103 -11.82 -11.64 -10.63
N VAL A 104 -10.83 -11.99 -9.80
CA VAL A 104 -9.45 -12.30 -10.20
C VAL A 104 -8.99 -13.69 -9.73
N ARG A 105 -9.91 -14.54 -9.31
CA ARG A 105 -9.62 -15.86 -8.73
C ARG A 105 -8.78 -16.73 -9.67
N GLU A 106 -9.11 -16.77 -10.95
CA GLU A 106 -8.37 -17.55 -11.93
C GLU A 106 -6.89 -17.16 -11.98
N PHE A 107 -6.60 -15.85 -12.00
CA PHE A 107 -5.22 -15.35 -11.97
C PHE A 107 -4.51 -15.72 -10.67
N ILE A 108 -5.19 -15.59 -9.52
CA ILE A 108 -4.64 -15.95 -8.20
C ILE A 108 -4.20 -17.41 -8.18
N ASP A 109 -5.06 -18.31 -8.66
CA ASP A 109 -4.81 -19.76 -8.62
C ASP A 109 -3.72 -20.14 -9.63
N GLU A 110 -3.74 -19.58 -10.85
CA GLU A 110 -2.77 -19.87 -11.90
C GLU A 110 -1.34 -19.45 -11.53
N HIS A 111 -1.21 -18.27 -10.88
CA HIS A 111 0.08 -17.67 -10.52
C HIS A 111 0.49 -17.91 -9.06
N ASN A 112 -0.26 -18.72 -8.29
CA ASN A 112 0.00 -19.05 -6.89
C ASN A 112 0.14 -17.79 -6.00
N ILE A 113 -0.73 -16.79 -6.19
CA ILE A 113 -0.68 -15.51 -5.47
C ILE A 113 -1.08 -15.70 -4.00
N LYS A 114 -0.31 -15.10 -3.11
CA LYS A 114 -0.62 -15.05 -1.68
C LYS A 114 -1.55 -13.87 -1.40
N VAL A 115 -2.77 -14.16 -1.00
CA VAL A 115 -3.80 -13.13 -0.77
C VAL A 115 -3.94 -12.84 0.72
N TYR A 116 -3.94 -11.55 1.08
CA TYR A 116 -4.22 -11.05 2.41
C TYR A 116 -5.34 -10.01 2.34
N GLU A 117 -6.30 -10.12 3.23
CA GLU A 117 -7.38 -9.17 3.37
C GLU A 117 -7.10 -8.21 4.54
N ALA A 118 -7.17 -6.93 4.27
CA ALA A 118 -7.06 -5.88 5.27
C ALA A 118 -8.28 -4.94 5.13
N PRO A 119 -9.30 -5.05 6.00
CA PRO A 119 -10.53 -4.26 5.91
C PRO A 119 -10.28 -2.81 6.34
N ALA A 120 -9.42 -2.11 5.58
CA ALA A 120 -8.91 -0.80 5.94
C ALA A 120 -10.01 0.28 5.98
N THR A 121 -10.90 0.29 4.99
CA THR A 121 -12.02 1.25 4.94
C THR A 121 -12.97 1.05 6.11
N LYS A 122 -13.30 -0.18 6.43
CA LYS A 122 -14.18 -0.51 7.57
C LYS A 122 -13.52 -0.10 8.88
N THR A 123 -12.28 -0.47 9.10
CA THR A 123 -11.51 -0.13 10.31
C THR A 123 -11.39 1.39 10.48
N ALA A 124 -11.07 2.13 9.41
CA ALA A 124 -10.99 3.58 9.45
C ALA A 124 -12.34 4.21 9.84
N THR A 125 -13.45 3.67 9.35
CA THR A 125 -14.80 4.18 9.62
C THR A 125 -15.26 3.82 11.03
N ASP A 126 -15.15 2.56 11.42
CA ASP A 126 -15.76 2.03 12.64
C ASP A 126 -14.91 2.28 13.90
N GLU A 127 -13.58 2.17 13.78
CA GLU A 127 -12.68 2.30 14.92
C GLU A 127 -12.08 3.69 15.07
N ILE A 128 -11.74 4.35 13.94
CA ILE A 128 -11.11 5.67 13.95
C ILE A 128 -12.13 6.78 13.79
N GLY A 129 -13.28 6.48 13.17
CA GLY A 129 -14.35 7.44 12.88
C GLY A 129 -14.00 8.40 11.74
N LEU A 130 -13.02 8.04 10.88
CA LEU A 130 -12.52 8.92 9.82
C LEU A 130 -12.12 8.10 8.59
N LYS A 131 -13.04 7.93 7.65
CA LYS A 131 -12.81 7.12 6.44
C LYS A 131 -11.55 7.52 5.64
N ILE A 132 -11.20 8.80 5.63
CA ILE A 132 -10.05 9.30 4.86
C ILE A 132 -8.71 8.68 5.29
N VAL A 133 -8.58 8.15 6.51
CA VAL A 133 -7.35 7.50 6.99
C VAL A 133 -7.26 6.02 6.65
N ALA A 134 -8.13 5.50 5.80
CA ALA A 134 -8.08 4.10 5.34
C ALA A 134 -6.74 3.76 4.68
N ASN A 135 -6.10 4.71 3.98
CA ASN A 135 -4.76 4.56 3.43
C ASN A 135 -3.71 4.30 4.52
N ILE A 136 -3.82 4.95 5.66
CA ILE A 136 -2.88 4.79 6.79
C ILE A 136 -3.12 3.45 7.51
N VAL A 137 -4.38 3.05 7.65
CA VAL A 137 -4.72 1.68 8.11
C VAL A 137 -4.06 0.65 7.20
N MET A 138 -4.16 0.85 5.87
CA MET A 138 -3.53 -0.04 4.90
C MET A 138 -2.00 -0.06 5.02
N VAL A 139 -1.34 1.07 5.27
CA VAL A 139 0.11 1.11 5.55
C VAL A 139 0.47 0.25 6.75
N GLY A 140 -0.35 0.26 7.81
CA GLY A 140 -0.18 -0.61 8.97
C GLY A 140 -0.22 -2.10 8.60
N ALA A 141 -1.22 -2.51 7.82
CA ALA A 141 -1.35 -3.89 7.34
C ALA A 141 -0.17 -4.29 6.42
N ILE A 142 0.22 -3.42 5.47
CA ILE A 142 1.38 -3.66 4.61
C ILE A 142 2.64 -3.90 5.45
N THR A 143 2.89 -3.05 6.43
CA THR A 143 4.07 -3.14 7.31
C THR A 143 4.12 -4.47 8.04
N LYS A 144 3.01 -4.91 8.62
CA LYS A 144 2.92 -6.17 9.37
C LYS A 144 3.08 -7.39 8.48
N ILE A 145 2.36 -7.43 7.35
CA ILE A 145 2.33 -8.58 6.43
C ILE A 145 3.69 -8.76 5.75
N THR A 146 4.26 -7.67 5.22
CA THR A 146 5.41 -7.74 4.32
C THR A 146 6.75 -7.54 5.01
N LYS A 147 6.76 -6.84 6.15
CA LYS A 147 7.97 -6.49 6.90
C LYS A 147 9.04 -5.76 6.07
N VAL A 148 8.62 -5.09 5.00
CA VAL A 148 9.54 -4.31 4.12
C VAL A 148 10.13 -3.09 4.82
N ILE A 149 9.41 -2.57 5.81
CA ILE A 149 9.83 -1.48 6.71
C ILE A 149 9.57 -1.88 8.16
N SER A 150 10.29 -1.27 9.11
CA SER A 150 10.01 -1.45 10.52
C SER A 150 8.79 -0.66 10.97
N LYS A 151 8.14 -1.12 12.05
CA LYS A 151 7.01 -0.43 12.67
C LYS A 151 7.41 0.97 13.15
N GLU A 152 8.55 1.09 13.77
CA GLU A 152 9.11 2.34 14.30
C GLU A 152 9.37 3.35 13.18
N ALA A 153 9.93 2.90 12.05
CA ALA A 153 10.16 3.73 10.89
C ALA A 153 8.85 4.24 10.28
N ALA A 154 7.84 3.39 10.19
CA ALA A 154 6.52 3.77 9.69
C ALA A 154 5.88 4.87 10.55
N ILE A 155 5.92 4.75 11.88
CA ILE A 155 5.38 5.75 12.80
C ILE A 155 6.08 7.10 12.61
N LYS A 156 7.42 7.11 12.57
CA LYS A 156 8.20 8.33 12.33
C LYS A 156 7.89 8.97 10.98
N ALA A 157 7.74 8.16 9.94
CA ALA A 157 7.39 8.65 8.61
C ALA A 157 5.98 9.26 8.56
N ILE A 158 5.03 8.69 9.30
CA ILE A 158 3.68 9.25 9.44
C ILE A 158 3.76 10.63 10.09
N GLU A 159 4.47 10.77 11.22
CA GLU A 159 4.62 12.04 11.94
C GLU A 159 5.12 13.19 11.06
N VAL A 160 6.05 12.90 10.13
CA VAL A 160 6.61 13.92 9.22
C VAL A 160 5.86 14.06 7.89
N SER A 161 4.83 13.26 7.65
CA SER A 161 4.14 13.21 6.34
C SER A 161 2.69 13.65 6.39
N VAL A 162 2.05 13.58 7.54
CA VAL A 162 0.65 14.00 7.71
C VAL A 162 0.54 15.47 8.13
N PRO A 163 -0.61 16.11 7.89
CA PRO A 163 -0.82 17.48 8.33
C PRO A 163 -0.63 17.64 9.85
N LYS A 164 -0.01 18.77 10.25
CA LYS A 164 0.19 19.09 11.67
C LYS A 164 -1.13 19.08 12.45
N GLY A 165 -1.10 18.41 13.60
CA GLY A 165 -2.27 18.24 14.47
C GLY A 165 -3.10 17.00 14.16
N THR A 166 -2.73 16.22 13.14
CA THR A 166 -3.39 14.95 12.80
C THR A 166 -2.54 13.73 13.10
N GLU A 167 -1.33 13.90 13.63
CA GLU A 167 -0.33 12.85 13.83
C GLU A 167 -0.89 11.71 14.69
N GLU A 168 -1.45 12.03 15.84
CA GLU A 168 -1.99 11.04 16.77
C GLU A 168 -3.09 10.18 16.14
N LYS A 169 -4.01 10.79 15.40
CA LYS A 169 -5.10 10.10 14.73
C LYS A 169 -4.60 9.17 13.62
N ASN A 170 -3.59 9.62 12.88
CA ASN A 170 -2.96 8.81 11.84
C ASN A 170 -2.13 7.66 12.42
N ILE A 171 -1.40 7.87 13.51
CA ILE A 171 -0.69 6.80 14.22
C ILE A 171 -1.69 5.75 14.75
N LYS A 172 -2.80 6.19 15.33
CA LYS A 172 -3.86 5.28 15.77
C LYS A 172 -4.42 4.45 14.60
N ALA A 173 -4.63 5.06 13.45
CA ALA A 173 -5.07 4.37 12.24
C ALA A 173 -4.03 3.32 11.77
N PHE A 174 -2.75 3.68 11.78
CA PHE A 174 -1.65 2.75 11.48
C PHE A 174 -1.63 1.56 12.45
N GLU A 175 -1.72 1.81 13.76
CA GLU A 175 -1.73 0.76 14.77
C GLU A 175 -2.93 -0.20 14.58
N ALA A 176 -4.11 0.33 14.27
CA ALA A 176 -5.27 -0.49 13.96
C ALA A 176 -5.02 -1.40 12.74
N GLY A 177 -4.44 -0.85 11.68
CA GLY A 177 -4.06 -1.63 10.49
C GLY A 177 -2.99 -2.68 10.76
N TYR A 178 -1.99 -2.33 11.58
CA TYR A 178 -0.93 -3.25 11.98
C TYR A 178 -1.48 -4.46 12.75
N ALA A 179 -2.52 -4.26 13.57
CA ALA A 179 -3.18 -5.32 14.32
C ALA A 179 -4.11 -6.21 13.47
N LEU A 180 -4.55 -5.77 12.28
CA LEU A 180 -5.41 -6.57 11.39
C LEU A 180 -4.74 -7.81 10.83
N ALA A 181 -3.44 -7.85 10.82
CA ALA A 181 -2.64 -8.92 10.23
C ALA A 181 -2.06 -9.91 11.24
N ASP A 182 -2.62 -9.98 12.44
CA ASP A 182 -2.23 -10.94 13.49
C ASP A 182 -2.87 -12.32 13.27
#